data_85290e18af8e11b6955482771f686d05
#
_entry.id   85290e18af8e11b6955482771f686d05
#
_cell.length_a   1.000
_cell.length_b   1.000
_cell.length_c   1.000
_cell.angle_alpha   90.00
_cell.angle_beta   90.00
_cell.angle_gamma   90.00
#
_symmetry.space_group_name_H-M   'P 1'
#
loop_
_entity.id
_entity.type
_entity.pdbx_description
1 polymer ?
#
loop_
_entity_poly.entity_id
_entity_poly.type
_entity_poly.pdbx_seq_one_letter_code
_entity_poly.pdbx_strand_id
1 'polypeptide(L)'
;MKILVRYHDGAVPLTILPQGDWIDLCAAETVTMHAGEFRIISLGVSMQLPEGYEAHIVPRSSTFRKWGILQANSMGVIDESYCGDDDVWGFPALAMRDTTIARGDRICQFRVMRKMDKPEL
;
A
#
# COMPACT_ATOMS: atom_id res chain seq x y z
N MET A 1 18.53 -4.66 -5.33
CA MET A 1 18.24 -4.45 -3.91
C MET A 1 17.42 -5.59 -3.36
N LYS A 2 17.44 -5.80 -2.07
CA LYS A 2 16.70 -6.86 -1.40
C LYS A 2 15.69 -6.27 -0.44
N ILE A 3 14.44 -6.73 -0.52
CA ILE A 3 13.36 -6.36 0.39
C ILE A 3 12.88 -7.66 1.06
N LEU A 4 12.83 -7.66 2.39
CA LEU A 4 12.25 -8.78 3.13
C LEU A 4 10.78 -8.49 3.35
N VAL A 5 9.93 -9.46 3.03
CA VAL A 5 8.48 -9.32 3.13
C VAL A 5 7.93 -10.40 4.05
N ARG A 6 7.14 -9.98 5.05
CA ARG A 6 6.34 -10.88 5.86
C ARG A 6 4.89 -10.79 5.39
N TYR A 7 4.31 -11.92 5.04
CA TYR A 7 2.91 -12.01 4.66
C TYR A 7 2.05 -12.37 5.88
N HIS A 8 1.01 -11.57 6.11
CA HIS A 8 0.03 -11.78 7.17
C HIS A 8 -1.21 -12.50 6.62
N ASP A 9 -2.15 -12.85 7.50
CA ASP A 9 -3.37 -13.53 7.11
C ASP A 9 -4.12 -12.73 6.02
N GLY A 10 -4.57 -13.45 5.02
CA GLY A 10 -5.30 -12.86 3.89
C GLY A 10 -4.40 -12.24 2.82
N ALA A 11 -3.11 -12.09 3.05
CA ALA A 11 -2.20 -11.49 2.08
C ALA A 11 -2.15 -12.28 0.77
N VAL A 12 -2.00 -11.53 -0.32
CA VAL A 12 -1.70 -12.09 -1.63
C VAL A 12 -0.21 -11.85 -1.89
N PRO A 13 0.57 -12.88 -2.27
CA PRO A 13 1.99 -12.70 -2.53
C PRO A 13 2.25 -11.64 -3.60
N LEU A 14 3.29 -10.84 -3.38
CA LEU A 14 3.71 -9.82 -4.34
C LEU A 14 4.28 -10.47 -5.60
N THR A 15 4.04 -9.84 -6.73
CA THR A 15 4.56 -10.28 -8.02
C THR A 15 5.30 -9.12 -8.68
N ILE A 16 6.53 -9.37 -9.11
CA ILE A 16 7.28 -8.41 -9.90
C ILE A 16 6.96 -8.67 -11.37
N LEU A 17 6.37 -7.65 -12.01
CA LEU A 17 6.04 -7.72 -13.42
C LEU A 17 7.26 -7.31 -14.27
N PRO A 18 7.40 -7.83 -15.49
CA PRO A 18 8.51 -7.48 -16.37
C PRO A 18 8.46 -6.04 -16.87
N GLN A 19 7.31 -5.37 -16.75
CA GLN A 19 7.11 -4.00 -17.20
C GLN A 19 6.79 -3.09 -16.03
N GLY A 20 7.37 -1.89 -16.04
CA GLY A 20 7.15 -0.88 -15.00
C GLY A 20 7.97 -1.12 -13.74
N ASP A 21 8.11 -0.08 -12.94
CA ASP A 21 8.88 -0.10 -11.70
C ASP A 21 8.03 -0.38 -10.47
N TRP A 22 6.72 -0.12 -10.56
CA TRP A 22 5.84 -0.20 -9.42
C TRP A 22 5.36 -1.61 -9.19
N ILE A 23 5.19 -1.97 -7.93
CA ILE A 23 4.72 -3.30 -7.50
C ILE A 23 3.32 -3.13 -6.94
N ASP A 24 2.36 -3.93 -7.45
CA ASP A 24 0.98 -3.88 -6.98
C ASP A 24 0.85 -4.44 -5.57
N LEU A 25 -0.03 -3.80 -4.78
CA LEU A 25 -0.45 -4.25 -3.47
C LEU A 25 -1.93 -4.58 -3.50
N CYS A 26 -2.30 -5.68 -2.86
CA CYS A 26 -3.67 -6.18 -2.84
C CYS A 26 -4.30 -5.96 -1.47
N ALA A 27 -5.62 -5.74 -1.47
CA ALA A 27 -6.39 -5.83 -0.23
C ALA A 27 -6.23 -7.23 0.37
N ALA A 28 -5.92 -7.30 1.66
CA ALA A 28 -5.80 -8.56 2.37
C ALA A 28 -7.12 -9.02 3.01
N GLU A 29 -8.16 -8.22 2.87
CA GLU A 29 -9.48 -8.47 3.44
C GLU A 29 -10.56 -7.97 2.48
N THR A 30 -11.75 -8.55 2.59
CA THR A 30 -12.92 -8.05 1.87
C THR A 30 -13.60 -6.97 2.73
N VAL A 31 -13.83 -5.79 2.14
CA VAL A 31 -14.37 -4.63 2.84
C VAL A 31 -15.53 -4.06 2.07
N THR A 32 -16.67 -3.86 2.75
CA THR A 32 -17.82 -3.12 2.21
C THR A 32 -17.86 -1.75 2.87
N MET A 33 -17.93 -0.70 2.07
CA MET A 33 -17.94 0.70 2.54
C MET A 33 -19.14 1.42 1.94
N HIS A 34 -19.74 2.30 2.76
CA HIS A 34 -20.72 3.27 2.28
C HIS A 34 -20.05 4.57 1.90
N ALA A 35 -20.68 5.33 1.00
CA ALA A 35 -20.19 6.65 0.61
C ALA A 35 -19.92 7.52 1.83
N GLY A 36 -18.75 8.14 1.89
CA GLY A 36 -18.30 9.00 3.00
C GLY A 36 -17.57 8.28 4.13
N GLU A 37 -17.56 6.95 4.13
CA GLU A 37 -16.82 6.21 5.15
C GLU A 37 -15.31 6.26 4.91
N PHE A 38 -14.56 6.29 6.01
CA PHE A 38 -13.11 6.14 6.03
C PHE A 38 -12.75 4.80 6.66
N ARG A 39 -11.79 4.11 6.07
CA ARG A 39 -11.27 2.86 6.62
C ARG A 39 -9.85 2.61 6.15
N ILE A 40 -9.01 2.10 7.03
CA ILE A 40 -7.68 1.63 6.66
C ILE A 40 -7.81 0.16 6.25
N ILE A 41 -7.59 -0.11 4.97
CA ILE A 41 -7.67 -1.46 4.42
C ILE A 41 -6.29 -2.11 4.56
N SER A 42 -6.24 -3.26 5.21
CA SER A 42 -4.99 -4.00 5.35
C SER A 42 -4.47 -4.46 3.98
N LEU A 43 -3.18 -4.25 3.75
CA LEU A 43 -2.47 -4.77 2.58
C LEU A 43 -1.74 -6.08 2.89
N GLY A 44 -1.79 -6.52 4.15
CA GLY A 44 -1.33 -7.83 4.58
C GLY A 44 0.18 -8.04 4.55
N VAL A 45 0.97 -6.98 4.43
CA VAL A 45 2.43 -7.09 4.35
C VAL A 45 3.11 -6.21 5.39
N SER A 46 4.20 -6.71 5.94
CA SER A 46 5.21 -5.93 6.66
C SER A 46 6.51 -6.09 5.90
N MET A 47 7.31 -5.05 5.81
CA MET A 47 8.54 -5.10 5.03
C MET A 47 9.71 -4.52 5.77
N GLN A 48 10.88 -5.12 5.53
CA GLN A 48 12.16 -4.51 5.86
C GLN A 48 12.77 -4.00 4.57
N LEU A 49 12.81 -2.67 4.44
CA LEU A 49 13.41 -2.01 3.29
C LEU A 49 14.94 -1.99 3.42
N PRO A 50 15.67 -1.88 2.31
CA PRO A 50 17.12 -1.68 2.38
C PRO A 50 17.45 -0.40 3.14
N GLU A 51 18.57 -0.40 3.85
CA GLU A 51 19.06 0.79 4.54
C GLU A 51 19.23 1.96 3.55
N GLY A 52 18.76 3.13 3.96
CA GLY A 52 18.81 4.35 3.13
C GLY A 52 17.70 4.49 2.11
N TYR A 53 16.65 3.67 2.22
CA TYR A 53 15.51 3.71 1.29
C TYR A 53 14.19 3.92 2.06
N GLU A 54 13.19 4.39 1.34
CA GLU A 54 11.82 4.52 1.82
C GLU A 54 10.88 4.02 0.75
N ALA A 55 9.66 3.61 1.11
CA ALA A 55 8.66 3.20 0.14
C ALA A 55 7.57 4.25 0.00
N HIS A 56 7.07 4.42 -1.23
CA HIS A 56 5.95 5.29 -1.53
C HIS A 56 4.80 4.47 -2.06
N ILE A 57 3.61 4.66 -1.48
CA ILE A 57 2.38 3.96 -1.85
C ILE A 57 1.43 4.96 -2.48
N VAL A 58 0.95 4.65 -3.68
CA VAL A 58 -0.03 5.47 -4.40
C VAL A 58 -1.13 4.58 -4.96
N PRO A 59 -2.31 5.15 -5.30
CA PRO A 59 -3.33 4.39 -6.00
C PRO A 59 -2.83 3.95 -7.37
N ARG A 60 -3.46 2.92 -7.92
CA ARG A 60 -3.31 2.60 -9.34
C ARG A 60 -4.21 3.51 -10.17
N SER A 61 -3.92 3.65 -11.45
CA SER A 61 -4.73 4.49 -12.36
C SER A 61 -6.20 4.05 -12.41
N SER A 62 -6.49 2.79 -12.12
CA SER A 62 -7.85 2.24 -12.15
C SER A 62 -8.56 2.24 -10.80
N THR A 63 -7.88 2.60 -9.73
CA THR A 63 -8.41 2.44 -8.35
C THR A 63 -9.73 3.19 -8.14
N PHE A 64 -9.76 4.47 -8.45
CA PHE A 64 -10.97 5.27 -8.26
C PHE A 64 -12.10 4.82 -9.19
N ARG A 65 -11.78 4.55 -10.44
CA ARG A 65 -12.79 4.12 -11.41
C ARG A 65 -13.46 2.81 -11.00
N LYS A 66 -12.67 1.84 -10.53
CA LYS A 66 -13.21 0.51 -10.16
C LYS A 66 -13.96 0.53 -8.85
N TRP A 67 -13.43 1.21 -7.84
CA TRP A 67 -13.97 1.11 -6.47
C TRP A 67 -14.45 2.42 -5.88
N GLY A 68 -14.21 3.56 -6.53
CA GLY A 68 -14.63 4.86 -6.02
C GLY A 68 -13.96 5.25 -4.70
N ILE A 69 -12.78 4.70 -4.41
CA ILE A 69 -12.03 5.06 -3.21
C ILE A 69 -10.87 6.00 -3.55
N LEU A 70 -10.65 6.95 -2.64
CA LEU A 70 -9.48 7.84 -2.65
C LEU A 70 -8.51 7.41 -1.56
N GLN A 71 -7.24 7.60 -1.80
CA GLN A 71 -6.23 7.44 -0.76
C GLN A 71 -6.20 8.73 0.08
N ALA A 72 -6.67 8.63 1.33
CA ALA A 72 -6.91 9.82 2.15
C ALA A 72 -5.64 10.58 2.53
N ASN A 73 -4.48 9.94 2.53
CA ASN A 73 -3.18 10.57 2.79
C ASN A 73 -2.44 10.97 1.50
N SER A 74 -3.07 10.91 0.34
CA SER A 74 -2.51 11.21 -0.97
C SER A 74 -1.41 10.26 -1.40
N MET A 75 -0.36 10.12 -0.61
CA MET A 75 0.74 9.18 -0.80
C MET A 75 1.13 8.61 0.56
N GLY A 76 1.20 7.29 0.63
CA GLY A 76 1.75 6.62 1.81
C GLY A 76 3.28 6.69 1.77
N VAL A 77 3.89 7.03 2.89
CA VAL A 77 5.34 7.03 3.02
C VAL A 77 5.72 6.06 4.13
N ILE A 78 6.48 5.05 3.76
CA ILE A 78 6.95 4.05 4.70
C ILE A 78 8.43 4.31 4.96
N ASP A 79 8.74 4.73 6.18
CA ASP A 79 10.13 4.92 6.60
C ASP A 79 10.79 3.55 6.83
N GLU A 80 12.11 3.49 6.67
CA GLU A 80 12.85 2.25 6.91
C GLU A 80 12.72 1.75 8.36
N SER A 81 12.42 2.65 9.30
CA SER A 81 12.18 2.27 10.71
C SER A 81 10.85 1.56 10.94
N TYR A 82 9.93 1.63 9.99
CA TYR A 82 8.65 0.91 10.05
C TYR A 82 8.82 -0.50 9.51
N CYS A 83 9.62 -1.30 10.21
CA CYS A 83 10.11 -2.60 9.73
C CYS A 83 9.82 -3.76 10.69
N GLY A 84 8.99 -3.54 11.72
CA GLY A 84 8.62 -4.59 12.66
C GLY A 84 7.73 -5.65 12.03
N ASP A 85 7.73 -6.84 12.61
CA ASP A 85 6.91 -7.95 12.12
C ASP A 85 5.42 -7.62 12.08
N ASP A 86 4.95 -6.77 13.01
CA ASP A 86 3.55 -6.38 13.13
C ASP A 86 3.27 -4.98 12.55
N ASP A 87 4.24 -4.38 11.89
CA ASP A 87 4.07 -3.10 11.21
C ASP A 87 3.44 -3.32 9.83
N VAL A 88 2.16 -3.66 9.84
CA VAL A 88 1.40 -4.03 8.64
C VAL A 88 1.05 -2.78 7.83
N TRP A 89 1.33 -2.83 6.54
CA TRP A 89 0.99 -1.75 5.62
C TRP A 89 -0.52 -1.70 5.40
N GLY A 90 -1.05 -0.49 5.31
CA GLY A 90 -2.47 -0.25 5.10
C GLY A 90 -2.70 0.82 4.04
N PHE A 91 -3.90 0.78 3.45
CA PHE A 91 -4.37 1.77 2.51
C PHE A 91 -5.51 2.56 3.18
N PRO A 92 -5.28 3.86 3.53
CA PRO A 92 -6.32 4.68 4.13
C PRO A 92 -7.30 5.13 3.04
N ALA A 93 -8.46 4.48 3.01
CA ALA A 93 -9.47 4.67 1.97
C ALA A 93 -10.60 5.57 2.43
N LEU A 94 -10.94 6.56 1.60
CA LEU A 94 -12.17 7.32 1.70
C LEU A 94 -13.09 6.91 0.55
N ALA A 95 -14.26 6.36 0.87
CA ALA A 95 -15.23 5.92 -0.15
C ALA A 95 -16.04 7.12 -0.64
N MET A 96 -16.05 7.34 -1.95
CA MET A 96 -16.85 8.40 -2.57
C MET A 96 -18.20 7.88 -3.09
N ARG A 97 -18.40 6.57 -3.04
CA ARG A 97 -19.66 5.88 -3.32
C ARG A 97 -19.69 4.57 -2.56
N ASP A 98 -20.85 3.95 -2.48
CA ASP A 98 -20.97 2.60 -1.92
C ASP A 98 -20.12 1.65 -2.77
N THR A 99 -19.34 0.81 -2.11
CA THR A 99 -18.39 -0.05 -2.82
C THR A 99 -18.03 -1.27 -1.99
N THR A 100 -17.59 -2.32 -2.66
CA THR A 100 -16.99 -3.49 -2.04
C THR A 100 -15.65 -3.76 -2.66
N ILE A 101 -14.63 -3.85 -1.84
CA ILE A 101 -13.28 -4.26 -2.23
C ILE A 101 -13.11 -5.70 -1.77
N ALA A 102 -12.82 -6.61 -2.69
CA ALA A 102 -12.60 -8.00 -2.38
C ALA A 102 -11.15 -8.26 -2.00
N ARG A 103 -10.92 -9.18 -1.08
CA ARG A 103 -9.57 -9.69 -0.84
C ARG A 103 -8.92 -10.08 -2.17
N GLY A 104 -7.70 -9.63 -2.39
CA GLY A 104 -6.96 -9.89 -3.62
C GLY A 104 -7.10 -8.80 -4.68
N ASP A 105 -8.00 -7.85 -4.51
CA ASP A 105 -8.10 -6.71 -5.41
C ASP A 105 -6.84 -5.85 -5.32
N ARG A 106 -6.28 -5.51 -6.48
CA ARG A 106 -5.08 -4.68 -6.58
C ARG A 106 -5.47 -3.22 -6.47
N ILE A 107 -5.48 -2.68 -5.25
CA ILE A 107 -6.02 -1.34 -4.98
C ILE A 107 -4.98 -0.24 -4.98
N CYS A 108 -3.70 -0.59 -4.91
CA CYS A 108 -2.62 0.39 -4.91
C CYS A 108 -1.32 -0.24 -5.38
N GLN A 109 -0.25 0.54 -5.33
CA GLN A 109 1.07 0.12 -5.79
C GLN A 109 2.13 0.87 -5.01
N PHE A 110 3.33 0.32 -4.96
CA PHE A 110 4.45 0.97 -4.28
C PHE A 110 5.73 0.88 -5.10
N ARG A 111 6.64 1.79 -4.80
CA ARG A 111 8.03 1.72 -5.21
C ARG A 111 8.93 2.14 -4.07
N VAL A 112 10.19 1.75 -4.15
CA VAL A 112 11.20 2.06 -3.15
C VAL A 112 12.12 3.13 -3.72
N MET A 113 12.34 4.19 -2.94
CA MET A 113 13.12 5.36 -3.33
C MET A 113 14.25 5.56 -2.34
N ARG A 114 15.37 6.10 -2.82
CA ARG A 114 16.48 6.49 -1.94
C ARG A 114 16.04 7.66 -1.07
N LYS A 115 16.36 7.61 0.21
CA LYS A 115 16.09 8.71 1.15
C LYS A 115 16.98 9.89 0.81
N MET A 116 16.51 11.09 1.10
CA MET A 116 17.32 12.29 1.00
C MET A 116 18.31 12.37 2.18
N ASP A 117 19.42 13.04 1.98
CA ASP A 117 20.33 13.40 3.08
C ASP A 117 19.60 14.38 4.01
N LYS A 118 19.87 14.27 5.31
CA LYS A 118 19.26 15.21 6.27
C LYS A 118 19.87 16.59 6.08
N PRO A 119 19.04 17.62 5.84
CA PRO A 119 19.54 18.97 5.67
C PRO A 119 19.94 19.58 7.03
N GLU A 120 20.83 20.54 6.97
CA GLU A 120 21.03 21.48 8.07
C GLU A 120 20.00 22.61 7.93
N LEU A 121 19.36 22.97 9.03
CA LEU A 121 18.35 24.03 9.06
C LEU A 121 18.80 25.18 9.97
#